data_6e71bc043e69f5ddacd032ac4bc08e83
#
_entry.id   6e71bc043e69f5ddacd032ac4bc08e83
#
_cell.length_a   1.000
_cell.length_b   1.000
_cell.length_c   1.000
_cell.angle_alpha   90.00
_cell.angle_beta   90.00
_cell.angle_gamma   90.00
#
_symmetry.space_group_name_H-M   'P 1'
#
loop_
_entity.id
_entity.type
_entity.pdbx_description
1 polymer ?
#
loop_
_entity_poly.entity_id
_entity_poly.type
_entity_poly.pdbx_seq_one_letter_code
_entity_poly.pdbx_strand_id
1 'polypeptide(L)'
;GVVKNMELLNKAKTNYIVQVLLIEAVIAVVSGVIWTIYMRRRIVMPIRQLNDASLGMVEHLEDGTAPEIVVKNDDEIKDLADSFSTMYHEIGEYIAKLETVTAEKERIGAELDVAAKIQTSMLPCIFPPFPNRDEFDIYATMDPAKEVGGDFYDFFMVDDDHLAFVVADVSGKGVPAALFMVIGKTLIKDHTTPGRDLGEVFSTVNNLLCEANSEG
;
A
#
# COMPACT_ATOMS: atom_id res chain seq x y z
N GLY A 1 -16.20 50.76 85.46
CA GLY A 1 -17.24 49.95 84.77
C GLY A 1 -17.18 50.00 83.24
N VAL A 2 -16.98 51.15 82.62
CA VAL A 2 -17.10 51.36 81.15
C VAL A 2 -15.88 50.77 80.39
N VAL A 3 -14.66 50.91 80.90
CA VAL A 3 -13.44 50.40 80.27
C VAL A 3 -13.41 48.87 80.18
N LYS A 4 -13.87 48.20 81.24
CA LYS A 4 -13.92 46.72 81.25
C LYS A 4 -14.98 46.14 80.30
N ASN A 5 -16.09 46.87 80.08
CA ASN A 5 -17.10 46.51 79.09
C ASN A 5 -16.58 46.70 77.64
N MET A 6 -15.79 47.73 77.36
CA MET A 6 -15.18 47.92 76.06
C MET A 6 -14.13 46.85 75.72
N GLU A 7 -13.31 46.41 76.67
CA GLU A 7 -12.37 45.30 76.47
C GLU A 7 -13.07 43.97 76.16
N LEU A 8 -14.15 43.65 76.88
CA LEU A 8 -14.98 42.47 76.66
C LEU A 8 -15.64 42.49 75.26
N LEU A 9 -16.15 43.65 74.83
CA LEU A 9 -16.76 43.89 73.55
C LEU A 9 -15.72 43.71 72.41
N ASN A 10 -14.51 44.27 72.53
CA ASN A 10 -13.43 44.11 71.57
C ASN A 10 -12.96 42.68 71.50
N LYS A 11 -12.81 41.97 72.59
CA LYS A 11 -12.44 40.55 72.63
C LYS A 11 -13.50 39.67 71.97
N ALA A 12 -14.79 39.94 72.23
CA ALA A 12 -15.91 39.26 71.58
C ALA A 12 -15.89 39.47 70.01
N LYS A 13 -15.66 40.71 69.59
CA LYS A 13 -15.57 41.10 68.18
C LYS A 13 -14.38 40.43 67.48
N THR A 14 -13.21 40.42 68.15
CA THR A 14 -12.01 39.75 67.60
C THR A 14 -12.23 38.23 67.46
N ASN A 15 -12.81 37.59 68.52
CA ASN A 15 -13.12 36.15 68.43
C ASN A 15 -14.14 35.83 67.33
N TYR A 16 -15.14 36.66 67.11
CA TYR A 16 -16.12 36.52 66.06
C TYR A 16 -15.43 36.64 64.68
N ILE A 17 -14.57 37.63 64.46
CA ILE A 17 -13.78 37.78 63.20
C ILE A 17 -12.90 36.58 62.95
N VAL A 18 -12.17 36.08 63.96
CA VAL A 18 -11.34 34.90 63.84
C VAL A 18 -12.17 33.67 63.48
N GLN A 19 -13.32 33.46 64.08
CA GLN A 19 -14.24 32.36 63.75
C GLN A 19 -14.74 32.44 62.31
N VAL A 20 -15.13 33.62 61.84
CA VAL A 20 -15.57 33.82 60.44
C VAL A 20 -14.42 33.51 59.45
N LEU A 21 -13.20 34.00 59.71
CA LEU A 21 -12.04 33.72 58.88
C LEU A 21 -11.67 32.23 58.83
N LEU A 22 -11.80 31.52 59.98
CA LEU A 22 -11.58 30.08 60.03
C LEU A 22 -12.62 29.31 59.19
N ILE A 23 -13.88 29.70 59.26
CA ILE A 23 -14.96 29.08 58.45
C ILE A 23 -14.73 29.34 56.97
N GLU A 24 -14.38 30.56 56.55
CA GLU A 24 -14.05 30.90 55.18
C GLU A 24 -12.85 30.09 54.67
N ALA A 25 -11.80 29.96 55.48
CA ALA A 25 -10.62 29.14 55.12
C ALA A 25 -10.99 27.65 54.91
N VAL A 26 -11.83 27.08 55.76
CA VAL A 26 -12.32 25.71 55.62
C VAL A 26 -13.15 25.54 54.34
N ILE A 27 -14.06 26.48 54.06
CA ILE A 27 -14.87 26.48 52.84
C ILE A 27 -13.98 26.57 51.60
N ALA A 28 -12.97 27.43 51.59
CA ALA A 28 -12.02 27.58 50.49
C ALA A 28 -11.21 26.29 50.23
N VAL A 29 -10.74 25.63 51.30
CA VAL A 29 -10.02 24.36 51.18
C VAL A 29 -10.95 23.25 50.64
N VAL A 30 -12.14 23.11 51.20
CA VAL A 30 -13.10 22.08 50.75
C VAL A 30 -13.52 22.32 49.29
N SER A 31 -13.83 23.55 48.92
CA SER A 31 -14.16 23.86 47.50
C SER A 31 -12.99 23.63 46.56
N GLY A 32 -11.77 23.93 46.95
CA GLY A 32 -10.57 23.66 46.18
C GLY A 32 -10.33 22.16 45.98
N VAL A 33 -10.54 21.34 46.98
CA VAL A 33 -10.45 19.88 46.90
C VAL A 33 -11.53 19.34 45.96
N ILE A 34 -12.77 19.75 46.10
CA ILE A 34 -13.88 19.33 45.25
C ILE A 34 -13.59 19.73 43.79
N TRP A 35 -13.13 20.96 43.56
CA TRP A 35 -12.75 21.43 42.21
C TRP A 35 -11.63 20.63 41.61
N THR A 36 -10.60 20.31 42.36
CA THR A 36 -9.46 19.52 41.89
C THR A 36 -9.91 18.10 41.50
N ILE A 37 -10.75 17.44 42.29
CA ILE A 37 -11.30 16.12 41.99
C ILE A 37 -12.18 16.18 40.74
N TYR A 38 -13.01 17.20 40.60
CA TYR A 38 -13.85 17.41 39.42
C TYR A 38 -13.01 17.56 38.15
N MET A 39 -12.07 18.49 38.15
CA MET A 39 -11.17 18.74 37.00
C MET A 39 -10.36 17.48 36.62
N ARG A 40 -9.84 16.77 37.63
CA ARG A 40 -9.08 15.54 37.37
C ARG A 40 -9.92 14.48 36.68
N ARG A 41 -11.16 14.27 37.14
CA ARG A 41 -12.03 13.21 36.60
C ARG A 41 -12.68 13.56 35.26
N ARG A 42 -13.03 14.85 35.08
CA ARG A 42 -13.81 15.31 33.93
C ARG A 42 -12.94 15.73 32.73
N ILE A 43 -11.72 16.19 32.97
CA ILE A 43 -10.86 16.75 31.92
C ILE A 43 -9.54 16.01 31.84
N VAL A 44 -8.78 15.95 32.94
CA VAL A 44 -7.41 15.45 32.90
C VAL A 44 -7.32 13.95 32.53
N MET A 45 -8.16 13.12 33.16
CA MET A 45 -8.14 11.67 32.87
C MET A 45 -8.56 11.33 31.43
N PRO A 46 -9.65 11.87 30.88
CA PRO A 46 -10.02 11.61 29.49
C PRO A 46 -8.96 12.06 28.47
N ILE A 47 -8.40 13.25 28.65
CA ILE A 47 -7.32 13.73 27.77
C ILE A 47 -6.09 12.84 27.86
N ARG A 48 -5.76 12.34 29.03
CA ARG A 48 -4.65 11.42 29.22
C ARG A 48 -4.90 10.08 28.53
N GLN A 49 -6.10 9.53 28.61
CA GLN A 49 -6.50 8.32 27.90
C GLN A 49 -6.38 8.48 26.38
N LEU A 50 -6.82 9.62 25.83
CA LEU A 50 -6.66 9.94 24.41
C LEU A 50 -5.19 10.04 24.01
N ASN A 51 -4.37 10.67 24.84
CA ASN A 51 -2.93 10.77 24.59
C ASN A 51 -2.25 9.40 24.62
N ASP A 52 -2.56 8.58 25.62
CA ASP A 52 -1.99 7.24 25.75
C ASP A 52 -2.44 6.34 24.58
N ALA A 53 -3.70 6.41 24.15
CA ALA A 53 -4.21 5.75 22.96
C ALA A 53 -3.51 6.22 21.67
N SER A 54 -3.23 7.53 21.56
CA SER A 54 -2.50 8.08 20.42
C SER A 54 -1.05 7.62 20.37
N LEU A 55 -0.37 7.51 21.52
CA LEU A 55 1.02 7.03 21.59
C LEU A 55 1.13 5.52 21.31
N GLY A 56 0.15 4.73 21.74
CA GLY A 56 0.08 3.29 21.46
C GLY A 56 -0.54 2.93 20.12
N MET A 57 -0.89 3.91 19.28
CA MET A 57 -1.66 3.69 18.06
C MET A 57 -1.01 2.66 17.11
N VAL A 58 0.29 2.75 16.88
CA VAL A 58 1.01 1.85 15.97
C VAL A 58 0.97 0.41 16.48
N GLU A 59 1.26 0.20 17.76
CA GLU A 59 1.27 -1.11 18.40
C GLU A 59 -0.12 -1.76 18.39
N HIS A 60 -1.16 -0.99 18.68
CA HIS A 60 -2.54 -1.48 18.66
C HIS A 60 -3.06 -1.76 17.24
N LEU A 61 -2.59 -1.05 16.22
CA LEU A 61 -2.94 -1.32 14.82
C LEU A 61 -2.29 -2.62 14.32
N GLU A 62 -1.05 -2.92 14.74
CA GLU A 62 -0.38 -4.19 14.44
C GLU A 62 -1.06 -5.39 15.12
N ASP A 63 -1.54 -5.22 16.35
CA ASP A 63 -2.25 -6.27 17.10
C ASP A 63 -3.74 -6.40 16.74
N GLY A 64 -4.28 -5.49 15.93
CA GLY A 64 -5.69 -5.45 15.56
C GLY A 64 -6.63 -5.11 16.72
N THR A 65 -6.10 -4.53 17.81
CA THR A 65 -6.86 -4.17 19.01
C THR A 65 -7.13 -2.68 19.04
N ALA A 66 -8.42 -2.27 19.07
CA ALA A 66 -8.76 -0.87 19.24
C ALA A 66 -8.72 -0.49 20.74
N PRO A 67 -8.10 0.64 21.11
CA PRO A 67 -8.14 1.11 22.49
C PRO A 67 -9.57 1.52 22.87
N GLU A 68 -10.09 0.99 23.95
CA GLU A 68 -11.39 1.38 24.46
C GLU A 68 -11.28 2.74 25.18
N ILE A 69 -11.73 3.81 24.53
CA ILE A 69 -11.73 5.16 25.09
C ILE A 69 -13.11 5.42 25.66
N VAL A 70 -13.27 5.21 26.98
CA VAL A 70 -14.53 5.41 27.67
C VAL A 70 -14.59 6.81 28.29
N VAL A 71 -15.24 7.74 27.61
CA VAL A 71 -15.54 9.08 28.13
C VAL A 71 -17.00 9.13 28.60
N LYS A 72 -17.22 9.38 29.90
CA LYS A 72 -18.55 9.45 30.52
C LYS A 72 -19.20 10.83 30.44
N ASN A 73 -18.54 11.79 29.83
CA ASN A 73 -19.03 13.15 29.69
C ASN A 73 -19.88 13.26 28.42
N ASP A 74 -20.78 14.20 28.38
CA ASP A 74 -21.56 14.55 27.19
C ASP A 74 -21.20 16.02 26.85
N ASP A 75 -19.93 16.19 26.47
CA ASP A 75 -19.28 17.48 26.18
C ASP A 75 -18.27 17.34 25.05
N GLU A 76 -17.55 18.39 24.71
CA GLU A 76 -16.56 18.44 23.62
C GLU A 76 -15.46 17.38 23.76
N ILE A 77 -15.20 16.88 24.97
CA ILE A 77 -14.23 15.80 25.21
C ILE A 77 -14.76 14.48 24.69
N LYS A 78 -16.07 14.24 24.77
CA LYS A 78 -16.69 13.05 24.17
C LYS A 78 -16.65 13.13 22.65
N ASP A 79 -17.00 14.27 22.06
CA ASP A 79 -16.95 14.47 20.60
C ASP A 79 -15.52 14.24 20.07
N LEU A 80 -14.51 14.69 20.82
CA LEU A 80 -13.11 14.44 20.50
C LEU A 80 -12.76 12.94 20.59
N ALA A 81 -13.23 12.24 21.62
CA ALA A 81 -12.99 10.81 21.78
C ALA A 81 -13.67 9.98 20.67
N ASP A 82 -14.90 10.32 20.32
CA ASP A 82 -15.66 9.68 19.25
C ASP A 82 -15.00 9.91 17.88
N SER A 83 -14.55 11.13 17.62
CA SER A 83 -13.80 11.48 16.39
C SER A 83 -12.47 10.73 16.33
N PHE A 84 -11.74 10.61 17.43
CA PHE A 84 -10.50 9.85 17.51
C PHE A 84 -10.75 8.36 17.25
N SER A 85 -11.81 7.78 17.84
CA SER A 85 -12.18 6.38 17.63
C SER A 85 -12.54 6.10 16.19
N THR A 86 -13.28 7.01 15.54
CA THR A 86 -13.63 6.91 14.11
C THR A 86 -12.37 6.94 13.25
N MET A 87 -11.49 7.92 13.47
CA MET A 87 -10.22 8.04 12.75
C MET A 87 -9.34 6.79 12.94
N TYR A 88 -9.29 6.24 14.15
CA TYR A 88 -8.54 5.02 14.45
C TYR A 88 -9.06 3.83 13.64
N HIS A 89 -10.38 3.67 13.59
CA HIS A 89 -11.02 2.59 12.82
C HIS A 89 -10.75 2.73 11.32
N GLU A 90 -10.92 3.93 10.76
CA GLU A 90 -10.64 4.21 9.36
C GLU A 90 -9.18 3.91 8.99
N ILE A 91 -8.22 4.30 9.84
CA ILE A 91 -6.79 4.00 9.61
C ILE A 91 -6.55 2.48 9.62
N GLY A 92 -7.16 1.74 10.55
CA GLY A 92 -7.08 0.28 10.59
C GLY A 92 -7.59 -0.38 9.31
N GLU A 93 -8.74 0.08 8.80
CA GLU A 93 -9.28 -0.40 7.52
C GLU A 93 -8.35 -0.08 6.34
N TYR A 94 -7.75 1.12 6.32
CA TYR A 94 -6.79 1.49 5.28
C TYR A 94 -5.53 0.63 5.30
N ILE A 95 -4.99 0.33 6.48
CA ILE A 95 -3.81 -0.54 6.63
C ILE A 95 -4.12 -1.94 6.13
N ALA A 96 -5.22 -2.56 6.58
CA ALA A 96 -5.64 -3.89 6.13
C ALA A 96 -5.85 -3.95 4.61
N LYS A 97 -6.42 -2.90 4.03
CA LYS A 97 -6.58 -2.79 2.58
C LYS A 97 -5.24 -2.66 1.85
N LEU A 98 -4.31 -1.86 2.38
CA LEU A 98 -2.96 -1.71 1.81
C LEU A 98 -2.20 -3.03 1.84
N GLU A 99 -2.27 -3.79 2.93
CA GLU A 99 -1.64 -5.11 3.05
C GLU A 99 -2.19 -6.07 1.99
N THR A 100 -3.52 -6.12 1.82
CA THR A 100 -4.16 -6.96 0.81
C THR A 100 -3.72 -6.58 -0.61
N VAL A 101 -3.71 -5.28 -0.93
CA VAL A 101 -3.29 -4.79 -2.26
C VAL A 101 -1.81 -5.05 -2.50
N THR A 102 -0.97 -4.91 -1.47
CA THR A 102 0.47 -5.17 -1.57
C THR A 102 0.75 -6.65 -1.83
N ALA A 103 0.11 -7.55 -1.06
CA ALA A 103 0.23 -8.99 -1.25
C ALA A 103 -0.24 -9.43 -2.66
N GLU A 104 -1.35 -8.88 -3.14
CA GLU A 104 -1.86 -9.15 -4.49
C GLU A 104 -0.88 -8.66 -5.57
N LYS A 105 -0.31 -7.47 -5.40
CA LYS A 105 0.71 -6.92 -6.32
C LYS A 105 1.96 -7.79 -6.37
N GLU A 106 2.44 -8.27 -5.22
CA GLU A 106 3.59 -9.17 -5.14
C GLU A 106 3.30 -10.50 -5.82
N ARG A 107 2.09 -11.07 -5.62
CA ARG A 107 1.65 -12.29 -6.28
C ARG A 107 1.62 -12.13 -7.80
N ILE A 108 1.00 -11.06 -8.31
CA ILE A 108 0.94 -10.77 -9.75
C ILE A 108 2.36 -10.56 -10.32
N GLY A 109 3.24 -9.87 -9.60
CA GLY A 109 4.64 -9.68 -10.00
C GLY A 109 5.36 -11.01 -10.16
N ALA A 110 5.21 -11.93 -9.18
CA ALA A 110 5.81 -13.25 -9.26
C ALA A 110 5.27 -14.10 -10.45
N GLU A 111 3.97 -14.01 -10.73
CA GLU A 111 3.37 -14.68 -11.89
C GLU A 111 3.91 -14.12 -13.22
N LEU A 112 4.07 -12.80 -13.31
CA LEU A 112 4.66 -12.15 -14.49
C LEU A 112 6.14 -12.50 -14.68
N ASP A 113 6.91 -12.63 -13.60
CA ASP A 113 8.31 -13.08 -13.65
C ASP A 113 8.43 -14.50 -14.23
N VAL A 114 7.51 -15.39 -13.88
CA VAL A 114 7.45 -16.74 -14.47
C VAL A 114 7.11 -16.66 -15.95
N ALA A 115 6.13 -15.84 -16.34
CA ALA A 115 5.73 -15.63 -17.72
C ALA A 115 6.90 -15.07 -18.55
N ALA A 116 7.66 -14.11 -18.01
CA ALA A 116 8.86 -13.54 -18.64
C ALA A 116 9.94 -14.60 -18.89
N LYS A 117 10.20 -15.48 -17.93
CA LYS A 117 11.16 -16.58 -18.08
C LYS A 117 10.73 -17.56 -19.16
N ILE A 118 9.43 -17.91 -19.20
CA ILE A 118 8.88 -18.77 -20.25
C ILE A 118 9.06 -18.10 -21.63
N GLN A 119 8.68 -16.82 -21.74
CA GLN A 119 8.81 -16.06 -22.98
C GLN A 119 10.25 -15.98 -23.47
N THR A 120 11.18 -15.63 -22.57
CA THR A 120 12.61 -15.56 -22.93
C THR A 120 13.16 -16.92 -23.34
N SER A 121 12.71 -18.02 -22.74
CA SER A 121 13.12 -19.37 -23.11
C SER A 121 12.64 -19.81 -24.50
N MET A 122 11.62 -19.12 -25.05
CA MET A 122 11.15 -19.36 -26.42
C MET A 122 12.03 -18.71 -27.48
N LEU A 123 12.89 -17.78 -27.11
CA LEU A 123 13.84 -17.14 -28.00
C LEU A 123 15.13 -17.97 -28.07
N PRO A 124 15.84 -17.95 -29.19
CA PRO A 124 17.16 -18.59 -29.27
C PRO A 124 18.12 -17.93 -28.26
N CYS A 125 18.58 -18.68 -27.26
CA CYS A 125 19.45 -18.19 -26.19
C CYS A 125 20.80 -18.94 -26.07
N ILE A 126 21.05 -19.90 -26.93
CA ILE A 126 22.31 -20.66 -26.95
C ILE A 126 23.18 -20.16 -28.13
N PHE A 127 24.39 -19.69 -27.82
CA PHE A 127 25.33 -19.11 -28.78
C PHE A 127 26.71 -19.79 -28.71
N PRO A 128 27.39 -20.07 -29.82
CA PRO A 128 26.89 -19.90 -31.19
C PRO A 128 25.79 -20.92 -31.55
N PRO A 129 24.72 -20.48 -32.27
CA PRO A 129 23.55 -21.34 -32.51
C PRO A 129 23.85 -22.42 -33.57
N PHE A 130 24.84 -22.17 -34.45
CA PHE A 130 25.25 -23.06 -35.53
C PHE A 130 26.76 -23.34 -35.49
N PRO A 131 27.26 -24.14 -34.52
CA PRO A 131 28.69 -24.30 -34.27
C PRO A 131 29.45 -25.02 -35.39
N ASN A 132 28.76 -25.62 -36.36
CA ASN A 132 29.33 -26.30 -37.50
C ASN A 132 29.29 -25.46 -38.80
N ARG A 133 28.98 -24.19 -38.70
CA ARG A 133 28.93 -23.22 -39.79
C ARG A 133 30.03 -22.17 -39.58
N ASP A 134 30.97 -22.11 -40.52
CA ASP A 134 32.08 -21.14 -40.45
C ASP A 134 31.83 -19.89 -41.31
N GLU A 135 30.79 -19.91 -42.14
CA GLU A 135 30.46 -18.84 -43.08
C GLU A 135 29.76 -17.64 -42.47
N PHE A 136 29.18 -17.80 -41.25
CA PHE A 136 28.53 -16.71 -40.53
C PHE A 136 28.58 -16.97 -39.02
N ASP A 137 28.43 -15.90 -38.25
CA ASP A 137 28.19 -15.94 -36.80
C ASP A 137 26.97 -15.07 -36.46
N ILE A 138 26.19 -15.51 -35.49
CA ILE A 138 24.98 -14.82 -35.06
C ILE A 138 25.01 -14.67 -33.56
N TYR A 139 24.74 -13.46 -33.12
CA TYR A 139 24.47 -13.14 -31.74
C TYR A 139 23.21 -12.25 -31.65
N ALA A 140 22.33 -12.50 -30.70
CA ALA A 140 21.15 -11.69 -30.43
C ALA A 140 20.89 -11.62 -28.94
N THR A 141 20.33 -10.50 -28.52
CA THR A 141 19.89 -10.27 -27.16
C THR A 141 18.61 -9.43 -27.17
N MET A 142 17.78 -9.63 -26.20
CA MET A 142 16.56 -8.82 -25.98
C MET A 142 16.47 -8.44 -24.51
N ASP A 143 16.19 -7.17 -24.28
CA ASP A 143 15.97 -6.61 -22.93
C ASP A 143 14.58 -5.94 -22.92
N PRO A 144 13.56 -6.64 -22.44
CA PRO A 144 12.18 -6.12 -22.48
C PRO A 144 12.02 -4.92 -21.54
N ALA A 145 11.30 -3.88 -22.01
CA ALA A 145 11.03 -2.66 -21.23
C ALA A 145 10.07 -2.87 -20.05
N LYS A 146 9.38 -4.01 -20.00
CA LYS A 146 8.49 -4.47 -18.93
C LYS A 146 8.80 -5.92 -18.59
N GLU A 147 8.06 -6.48 -17.65
CA GLU A 147 8.18 -7.88 -17.23
C GLU A 147 8.05 -8.82 -18.43
N VAL A 148 7.11 -8.54 -19.35
CA VAL A 148 6.92 -9.26 -20.62
C VAL A 148 6.81 -8.28 -21.78
N GLY A 149 7.30 -8.65 -22.96
CA GLY A 149 7.39 -7.79 -24.15
C GLY A 149 6.72 -8.36 -25.39
N GLY A 150 6.46 -7.46 -26.37
CA GLY A 150 5.99 -7.83 -27.71
C GLY A 150 7.12 -8.08 -28.70
N ASP A 151 8.29 -7.52 -28.44
CA ASP A 151 9.46 -7.66 -29.30
C ASP A 151 9.96 -9.10 -29.30
N PHE A 152 10.47 -9.56 -30.46
CA PHE A 152 11.17 -10.82 -30.52
C PHE A 152 12.15 -10.89 -31.70
N TYR A 153 13.09 -11.80 -31.57
CA TYR A 153 13.92 -12.28 -32.65
C TYR A 153 13.83 -13.79 -32.78
N ASP A 154 14.07 -14.31 -33.96
CA ASP A 154 14.28 -15.73 -34.18
C ASP A 154 15.26 -15.92 -35.34
N PHE A 155 15.97 -17.04 -35.34
CA PHE A 155 16.80 -17.47 -36.45
C PHE A 155 16.84 -19.00 -36.50
N PHE A 156 16.73 -19.54 -37.69
CA PHE A 156 16.73 -20.99 -37.93
C PHE A 156 17.13 -21.31 -39.38
N MET A 157 17.70 -22.46 -39.59
CA MET A 157 17.93 -22.98 -40.94
C MET A 157 16.61 -23.42 -41.55
N VAL A 158 16.29 -22.91 -42.73
CA VAL A 158 15.14 -23.33 -43.54
C VAL A 158 15.50 -24.62 -44.27
N ASP A 159 16.69 -24.68 -44.82
CA ASP A 159 17.36 -25.82 -45.41
C ASP A 159 18.88 -25.65 -45.26
N ASP A 160 19.68 -26.50 -45.93
CA ASP A 160 21.13 -26.46 -45.82
C ASP A 160 21.77 -25.17 -46.33
N ASP A 161 21.11 -24.44 -47.22
CA ASP A 161 21.65 -23.24 -47.89
C ASP A 161 20.93 -21.95 -47.48
N HIS A 162 19.79 -22.04 -46.76
CA HIS A 162 18.98 -20.89 -46.43
C HIS A 162 18.81 -20.71 -44.93
N LEU A 163 19.28 -19.59 -44.44
CA LEU A 163 19.08 -19.13 -43.06
C LEU A 163 17.94 -18.09 -43.01
N ALA A 164 16.94 -18.35 -42.22
CA ALA A 164 15.93 -17.33 -41.86
C ALA A 164 16.34 -16.62 -40.57
N PHE A 165 16.20 -15.28 -40.55
CA PHE A 165 16.22 -14.49 -39.33
C PHE A 165 15.06 -13.51 -39.33
N VAL A 166 14.51 -13.30 -38.14
CA VAL A 166 13.34 -12.44 -37.89
C VAL A 166 13.63 -11.49 -36.75
N VAL A 167 13.29 -10.24 -36.95
CA VAL A 167 13.19 -9.23 -35.86
C VAL A 167 11.85 -8.60 -36.01
N ALA A 168 11.05 -8.62 -34.98
CA ALA A 168 9.67 -8.09 -34.99
C ALA A 168 9.30 -7.40 -33.70
N ASP A 169 8.40 -6.43 -33.84
CA ASP A 169 7.81 -5.67 -32.75
C ASP A 169 6.29 -5.77 -32.86
N VAL A 170 5.65 -6.23 -31.78
CA VAL A 170 4.19 -6.28 -31.67
C VAL A 170 3.69 -4.99 -31.03
N SER A 171 2.76 -4.32 -31.69
CA SER A 171 2.16 -3.10 -31.17
C SER A 171 1.48 -3.35 -29.81
N GLY A 172 1.72 -2.43 -28.88
CA GLY A 172 1.25 -2.55 -27.50
C GLY A 172 2.34 -3.02 -26.53
N LYS A 173 1.94 -3.46 -25.35
CA LYS A 173 2.88 -3.86 -24.28
C LYS A 173 2.18 -4.74 -23.23
N GLY A 174 2.98 -5.47 -22.44
CA GLY A 174 2.48 -6.37 -21.41
C GLY A 174 1.96 -7.70 -21.98
N VAL A 175 1.10 -8.37 -21.22
CA VAL A 175 0.66 -9.74 -21.51
C VAL A 175 0.01 -9.92 -22.90
N PRO A 176 -0.88 -9.02 -23.38
CA PRO A 176 -1.46 -9.18 -24.71
C PRO A 176 -0.42 -9.18 -25.84
N ALA A 177 0.53 -8.23 -25.80
CA ALA A 177 1.60 -8.16 -26.78
C ALA A 177 2.53 -9.40 -26.72
N ALA A 178 2.83 -9.88 -25.51
CA ALA A 178 3.61 -11.08 -25.29
C ALA A 178 2.96 -12.35 -25.88
N LEU A 179 1.65 -12.49 -25.74
CA LEU A 179 0.91 -13.61 -26.34
C LEU A 179 0.91 -13.53 -27.86
N PHE A 180 0.69 -12.34 -28.41
CA PHE A 180 0.76 -12.11 -29.84
C PHE A 180 2.16 -12.43 -30.42
N MET A 181 3.21 -12.04 -29.68
CA MET A 181 4.59 -12.38 -30.02
C MET A 181 4.79 -13.89 -30.17
N VAL A 182 4.34 -14.69 -29.19
CA VAL A 182 4.48 -16.16 -29.22
C VAL A 182 3.76 -16.74 -30.43
N ILE A 183 2.54 -16.30 -30.71
CA ILE A 183 1.76 -16.76 -31.85
C ILE A 183 2.45 -16.35 -33.17
N GLY A 184 2.81 -15.07 -33.33
CA GLY A 184 3.45 -14.54 -34.52
C GLY A 184 4.78 -15.26 -34.83
N LYS A 185 5.65 -15.39 -33.82
CA LYS A 185 6.91 -16.10 -33.90
C LYS A 185 6.70 -17.56 -34.39
N THR A 186 5.73 -18.25 -33.77
CA THR A 186 5.47 -19.66 -34.10
C THR A 186 4.94 -19.83 -35.51
N LEU A 187 3.97 -18.99 -35.92
CA LEU A 187 3.42 -19.04 -37.27
C LEU A 187 4.45 -18.72 -38.34
N ILE A 188 5.28 -17.68 -38.14
CA ILE A 188 6.34 -17.34 -39.09
C ILE A 188 7.28 -18.51 -39.25
N LYS A 189 7.74 -19.11 -38.15
CA LYS A 189 8.66 -20.26 -38.21
C LYS A 189 8.05 -21.48 -38.90
N ASP A 190 6.80 -21.82 -38.57
CA ASP A 190 6.10 -23.00 -39.10
C ASP A 190 5.83 -22.88 -40.61
N HIS A 191 5.49 -21.67 -41.06
CA HIS A 191 5.18 -21.42 -42.47
C HIS A 191 6.42 -21.10 -43.34
N THR A 192 7.58 -20.82 -42.76
CA THR A 192 8.83 -20.60 -43.51
C THR A 192 9.47 -21.94 -43.85
N THR A 193 9.09 -22.51 -45.00
CA THR A 193 9.53 -23.81 -45.48
C THR A 193 10.35 -23.69 -46.79
N PRO A 194 11.21 -24.67 -47.13
CA PRO A 194 12.04 -24.60 -48.31
C PRO A 194 11.24 -24.32 -49.59
N GLY A 195 11.74 -23.38 -50.40
CA GLY A 195 11.17 -23.04 -51.69
C GLY A 195 9.90 -22.17 -51.63
N ARG A 196 9.44 -21.76 -50.44
CA ARG A 196 8.29 -20.89 -50.32
C ARG A 196 8.70 -19.42 -50.37
N ASP A 197 7.95 -18.65 -51.14
CA ASP A 197 8.16 -17.19 -51.20
C ASP A 197 7.80 -16.48 -49.89
N LEU A 198 8.64 -15.53 -49.45
CA LEU A 198 8.41 -14.82 -48.19
C LEU A 198 7.11 -13.98 -48.17
N GLY A 199 6.70 -13.44 -49.33
CA GLY A 199 5.43 -12.71 -49.46
C GLY A 199 4.23 -13.62 -49.24
N GLU A 200 4.30 -14.87 -49.71
CA GLU A 200 3.27 -15.89 -49.45
C GLU A 200 3.24 -16.32 -47.97
N VAL A 201 4.42 -16.46 -47.38
CA VAL A 201 4.56 -16.74 -45.92
C VAL A 201 3.85 -15.66 -45.10
N PHE A 202 4.24 -14.41 -45.30
CA PHE A 202 3.65 -13.29 -44.54
C PHE A 202 2.17 -13.10 -44.84
N SER A 203 1.70 -13.29 -46.06
CA SER A 203 0.27 -13.24 -46.39
C SER A 203 -0.51 -14.33 -45.64
N THR A 204 0.02 -15.54 -45.58
CA THR A 204 -0.60 -16.64 -44.85
C THR A 204 -0.64 -16.36 -43.35
N VAL A 205 0.47 -15.94 -42.76
CA VAL A 205 0.57 -15.61 -41.34
C VAL A 205 -0.37 -14.48 -40.99
N ASN A 206 -0.43 -13.43 -41.81
CA ASN A 206 -1.36 -12.31 -41.61
C ASN A 206 -2.82 -12.79 -41.59
N ASN A 207 -3.22 -13.61 -42.54
CA ASN A 207 -4.60 -14.12 -42.58
C ASN A 207 -4.93 -14.94 -41.34
N LEU A 208 -4.02 -15.83 -40.91
CA LEU A 208 -4.21 -16.61 -39.67
C LEU A 208 -4.29 -15.76 -38.41
N LEU A 209 -3.47 -14.71 -38.32
CA LEU A 209 -3.54 -13.76 -37.22
C LEU A 209 -4.86 -12.98 -37.21
N CYS A 210 -5.31 -12.55 -38.40
CA CYS A 210 -6.61 -11.83 -38.50
C CYS A 210 -7.81 -12.72 -38.21
N GLU A 211 -7.80 -13.99 -38.66
CA GLU A 211 -8.88 -14.94 -38.34
C GLU A 211 -9.02 -15.19 -36.80
N ALA A 212 -7.88 -15.20 -36.11
CA ALA A 212 -7.83 -15.43 -34.67
C ALA A 212 -8.11 -14.16 -33.82
N ASN A 213 -8.13 -12.98 -34.45
CA ASN A 213 -8.27 -11.69 -33.76
C ASN A 213 -9.62 -11.05 -34.07
N SER A 214 -10.58 -11.29 -33.21
CA SER A 214 -11.94 -10.72 -33.32
C SER A 214 -12.06 -9.25 -32.93
N GLU A 215 -11.01 -8.68 -32.32
CA GLU A 215 -11.02 -7.31 -31.80
C GLU A 215 -10.23 -6.31 -32.67
N GLY A 216 -9.61 -6.75 -33.74
CA GLY A 216 -8.91 -5.95 -34.76
C GLY A 216 -7.46 -5.70 -34.46
#